data_61bd7b534ea7c1d548a3b0ce8066e2e0
#
_entry.id   61bd7b534ea7c1d548a3b0ce8066e2e0
#
_cell.length_a   1.000
_cell.length_b   1.000
_cell.length_c   1.000
_cell.angle_alpha   90.00
_cell.angle_beta   90.00
_cell.angle_gamma   90.00
#
_symmetry.space_group_name_H-M   'P 1'
#
loop_
_entity.id
_entity.type
_entity.pdbx_description
1 polymer ?
#
loop_
_entity_poly.entity_id
_entity_poly.type
_entity_poly.pdbx_seq_one_letter_code
_entity_poly.pdbx_strand_id
1 'polypeptide(L)'
;VIGALGAQSGYCCFVCKWSRPETGQKIKRMSSKLSRGLLIAPLLLLLNGCNLVVMHPSGDVAVQQRDLIIISSILMLIIIIPVMALTVFFAWKYRQSNKEAEYEPNWHHSTRLEVIIWSAPLLIIIALGAITWVSTHTLDPYRPLDRLDASRPVTQDMKPLTVEVVSMNWKWLFIYPELGIATVNEMAAPVDVPINFKITSSSIMNSFYIPALAGQIYAMAGMETKLHAVINKEGVYKGFSANYSGAGFSDMHFKFHGMKQADFDQWVEKVKSDGEGDLDRAHYLDLAKPTTAEPVHYYNGVDPDLFNAVVNMCVDKSKMCMNEMMMIDAQNGHAGGMPHGEHSQAGEPTADMSHGEHSPESAPMAGMSDDGATAQKP
;
A
#
# COMPACT_ATOMS: atom_id res chain seq x y z
N VAL A 1 54.26 -39.27 30.51
CA VAL A 1 55.02 -40.37 29.91
C VAL A 1 54.88 -40.24 28.40
N ILE A 2 55.80 -39.55 27.79
CA ILE A 2 56.74 -39.99 26.75
C ILE A 2 56.08 -40.62 25.52
N GLY A 3 56.31 -39.95 24.37
CA GLY A 3 56.54 -40.60 23.11
C GLY A 3 56.35 -39.62 21.92
N ALA A 4 57.44 -38.93 21.62
CA ALA A 4 57.69 -38.27 20.33
C ALA A 4 58.05 -39.32 19.26
N LEU A 5 57.81 -38.92 18.00
CA LEU A 5 58.52 -39.23 16.75
C LEU A 5 57.50 -38.95 15.61
N GLY A 6 57.71 -38.19 14.66
CA GLY A 6 58.90 -37.82 13.90
C GLY A 6 58.68 -38.18 12.46
N ALA A 7 59.02 -37.24 11.60
CA ALA A 7 59.38 -37.44 10.21
C ALA A 7 58.25 -37.14 9.15
N GLN A 8 58.37 -36.02 8.52
CA GLN A 8 59.01 -35.79 7.19
C GLN A 8 58.06 -36.00 5.99
N SER A 9 57.74 -34.90 5.37
CA SER A 9 58.22 -34.54 4.04
C SER A 9 57.58 -35.28 2.86
N GLY A 10 56.89 -34.53 2.06
CA GLY A 10 56.41 -34.97 0.76
C GLY A 10 55.61 -33.87 0.02
N TYR A 11 56.25 -32.73 -0.26
CA TYR A 11 55.74 -31.81 -1.25
C TYR A 11 55.86 -32.44 -2.63
N CYS A 12 54.78 -33.02 -3.15
CA CYS A 12 54.67 -33.41 -4.54
C CYS A 12 54.11 -32.20 -5.33
N CYS A 13 54.97 -31.41 -5.93
CA CYS A 13 54.66 -30.49 -7.00
C CYS A 13 54.12 -31.25 -8.20
N PHE A 14 52.81 -31.33 -8.34
CA PHE A 14 52.19 -31.71 -9.61
C PHE A 14 52.05 -30.45 -10.47
N VAL A 15 53.11 -30.15 -11.22
CA VAL A 15 53.09 -29.23 -12.35
C VAL A 15 52.26 -29.89 -13.45
N CYS A 16 50.99 -29.65 -13.46
CA CYS A 16 50.11 -29.98 -14.57
C CYS A 16 50.45 -29.06 -15.74
N LYS A 17 51.28 -29.58 -16.66
CA LYS A 17 51.60 -28.99 -17.96
C LYS A 17 50.35 -29.06 -18.81
N TRP A 18 49.58 -27.98 -18.79
CA TRP A 18 48.41 -27.81 -19.66
C TRP A 18 48.91 -27.56 -21.09
N SER A 19 48.93 -28.61 -21.91
CA SER A 19 49.12 -28.56 -23.35
C SER A 19 47.87 -27.86 -23.93
N ARG A 20 48.06 -26.69 -24.55
CA ARG A 20 47.04 -26.01 -25.38
C ARG A 20 46.71 -26.90 -26.58
N PRO A 21 45.47 -27.26 -26.84
CA PRO A 21 45.10 -27.74 -28.15
C PRO A 21 45.06 -26.54 -29.12
N GLU A 22 45.98 -26.52 -30.08
CA GLU A 22 45.89 -25.66 -31.27
C GLU A 22 44.76 -26.18 -32.17
N THR A 23 43.52 -25.83 -31.85
CA THR A 23 42.47 -25.90 -32.85
C THR A 23 42.12 -24.44 -33.22
N GLY A 24 42.73 -24.00 -34.34
CA GLY A 24 42.40 -22.72 -34.98
C GLY A 24 40.98 -22.70 -35.47
N GLN A 25 40.00 -22.62 -34.59
CA GLN A 25 38.65 -22.18 -34.99
C GLN A 25 38.63 -20.64 -34.99
N LYS A 26 38.67 -20.07 -36.22
CA LYS A 26 38.32 -18.71 -36.48
C LYS A 26 36.86 -18.49 -36.00
N ILE A 27 36.70 -18.10 -34.74
CA ILE A 27 35.42 -17.57 -34.25
C ILE A 27 35.17 -16.32 -35.07
N LYS A 28 34.26 -16.43 -36.05
CA LYS A 28 33.76 -15.34 -36.86
C LYS A 28 33.23 -14.27 -35.91
N ARG A 29 33.95 -13.14 -35.77
CA ARG A 29 33.52 -12.02 -34.93
C ARG A 29 32.13 -11.62 -35.41
N MET A 30 31.12 -12.06 -34.67
CA MET A 30 29.74 -11.63 -34.86
C MET A 30 29.73 -10.11 -34.82
N SER A 31 29.19 -9.48 -35.85
CA SER A 31 29.24 -8.01 -35.97
C SER A 31 28.69 -7.39 -34.65
N SER A 32 29.35 -6.37 -34.13
CA SER A 32 29.00 -5.72 -32.88
C SER A 32 27.55 -5.14 -32.84
N LYS A 33 26.94 -5.01 -34.02
CA LYS A 33 25.54 -4.61 -34.18
C LYS A 33 24.57 -5.76 -33.85
N LEU A 34 24.92 -7.01 -34.19
CA LEU A 34 24.09 -8.18 -33.94
C LEU A 34 24.13 -8.60 -32.46
N SER A 35 25.29 -8.46 -31.80
CA SER A 35 25.42 -8.74 -30.36
C SER A 35 24.67 -7.70 -29.48
N ARG A 36 24.62 -6.44 -29.92
CA ARG A 36 23.82 -5.39 -29.23
C ARG A 36 22.32 -5.61 -29.42
N GLY A 37 21.87 -6.03 -30.62
CA GLY A 37 20.48 -6.39 -30.84
C GLY A 37 20.03 -7.59 -30.02
N LEU A 38 20.90 -8.60 -29.86
CA LEU A 38 20.62 -9.81 -29.04
C LEU A 38 20.52 -9.53 -27.55
N LEU A 39 21.18 -8.48 -27.03
CA LEU A 39 21.06 -8.04 -25.63
C LEU A 39 19.84 -7.16 -25.37
N ILE A 40 19.38 -6.42 -26.38
CA ILE A 40 18.21 -5.53 -26.25
C ILE A 40 16.90 -6.31 -26.40
N ALA A 41 16.87 -7.34 -27.24
CA ALA A 41 15.67 -8.14 -27.48
C ALA A 41 15.06 -8.80 -26.21
N PRO A 42 15.82 -9.46 -25.31
CA PRO A 42 15.25 -10.00 -24.08
C PRO A 42 14.81 -8.89 -23.11
N LEU A 43 15.47 -7.73 -23.11
CA LEU A 43 15.07 -6.60 -22.28
C LEU A 43 13.71 -6.02 -22.74
N LEU A 44 13.46 -5.95 -24.05
CA LEU A 44 12.17 -5.54 -24.62
C LEU A 44 11.07 -6.57 -24.38
N LEU A 45 11.39 -7.86 -24.33
CA LEU A 45 10.44 -8.94 -24.00
C LEU A 45 10.02 -8.91 -22.54
N LEU A 46 10.87 -8.45 -21.61
CA LEU A 46 10.56 -8.28 -20.20
C LEU A 46 9.58 -7.11 -19.95
N LEU A 47 9.48 -6.16 -20.86
CA LEU A 47 8.57 -5.01 -20.75
C LEU A 47 7.11 -5.36 -21.08
N ASN A 48 6.82 -6.49 -21.72
CA ASN A 48 5.46 -6.87 -22.12
C ASN A 48 4.67 -7.65 -21.07
N GLY A 49 5.18 -7.82 -19.83
CA GLY A 49 4.65 -8.77 -18.85
C GLY A 49 3.67 -8.24 -17.81
N CYS A 50 3.43 -6.95 -17.68
CA CYS A 50 2.66 -6.42 -16.56
C CYS A 50 1.43 -5.63 -17.01
N ASN A 51 0.27 -6.26 -16.96
CA ASN A 51 -1.00 -5.53 -16.99
C ASN A 51 -1.27 -4.98 -15.57
N LEU A 52 -0.66 -3.85 -15.26
CA LEU A 52 -0.82 -3.18 -13.97
C LEU A 52 -2.18 -2.49 -13.93
N VAL A 53 -3.10 -3.00 -13.11
CA VAL A 53 -4.45 -2.43 -12.93
C VAL A 53 -4.40 -0.95 -12.57
N VAL A 54 -3.44 -0.55 -11.73
CA VAL A 54 -3.22 0.85 -11.32
C VAL A 54 -2.87 1.77 -12.53
N MET A 55 -2.25 1.24 -13.59
CA MET A 55 -1.96 2.00 -14.82
C MET A 55 -3.14 2.04 -15.80
N HIS A 56 -4.16 1.19 -15.60
CA HIS A 56 -5.36 1.13 -16.41
C HIS A 56 -6.62 1.30 -15.55
N PRO A 57 -6.76 2.42 -14.84
CA PRO A 57 -7.87 2.66 -13.93
C PRO A 57 -9.20 2.80 -14.69
N SER A 58 -10.29 2.55 -13.96
CA SER A 58 -11.64 2.62 -14.48
C SER A 58 -12.52 3.63 -13.75
N GLY A 59 -12.07 4.13 -12.59
CA GLY A 59 -12.70 5.22 -11.84
C GLY A 59 -11.87 6.50 -11.89
N ASP A 60 -12.52 7.67 -11.78
CA ASP A 60 -11.85 8.99 -11.88
C ASP A 60 -10.80 9.20 -10.78
N VAL A 61 -11.09 8.81 -9.55
CA VAL A 61 -10.12 8.91 -8.44
C VAL A 61 -8.84 8.12 -8.75
N ALA A 62 -8.99 6.89 -9.24
CA ALA A 62 -7.86 6.05 -9.62
C ALA A 62 -7.09 6.60 -10.84
N VAL A 63 -7.79 7.29 -11.78
CA VAL A 63 -7.13 8.01 -12.90
C VAL A 63 -6.23 9.13 -12.36
N GLN A 64 -6.73 9.94 -11.45
CA GLN A 64 -5.96 11.02 -10.82
C GLN A 64 -4.74 10.47 -10.06
N GLN A 65 -4.90 9.37 -9.32
CA GLN A 65 -3.79 8.72 -8.62
C GLN A 65 -2.74 8.16 -9.58
N ARG A 66 -3.15 7.54 -10.69
CA ARG A 66 -2.22 7.10 -11.75
C ARG A 66 -1.40 8.27 -12.29
N ASP A 67 -2.05 9.39 -12.60
CA ASP A 67 -1.39 10.57 -13.15
C ASP A 67 -0.37 11.16 -12.17
N LEU A 68 -0.69 11.17 -10.87
CA LEU A 68 0.25 11.56 -9.82
C LEU A 68 1.47 10.63 -9.77
N ILE A 69 1.27 9.31 -9.86
CA ILE A 69 2.37 8.33 -9.90
C ILE A 69 3.27 8.59 -11.09
N ILE A 70 2.69 8.82 -12.28
CA ILE A 70 3.46 9.09 -13.51
C ILE A 70 4.25 10.39 -13.38
N ILE A 71 3.61 11.49 -12.97
CA ILE A 71 4.26 12.79 -12.83
C ILE A 71 5.40 12.73 -11.80
N SER A 72 5.15 12.16 -10.62
CA SER A 72 6.16 12.01 -9.58
C SER A 72 7.33 11.13 -10.04
N SER A 73 7.05 10.05 -10.75
CA SER A 73 8.08 9.17 -11.31
C SER A 73 8.94 9.88 -12.35
N ILE A 74 8.33 10.66 -13.25
CA ILE A 74 9.07 11.44 -14.25
C ILE A 74 9.98 12.47 -13.56
N LEU A 75 9.47 13.21 -12.57
CA LEU A 75 10.27 14.19 -11.82
C LEU A 75 11.48 13.55 -11.13
N MET A 76 11.31 12.37 -10.54
CA MET A 76 12.42 11.64 -9.94
C MET A 76 13.42 11.13 -10.98
N LEU A 77 12.95 10.64 -12.12
CA LEU A 77 13.82 10.11 -13.20
C LEU A 77 14.68 11.20 -13.84
N ILE A 78 14.28 12.46 -13.81
CA ILE A 78 15.09 13.60 -14.30
C ILE A 78 16.45 13.67 -13.57
N ILE A 79 16.51 13.27 -12.30
CA ILE A 79 17.78 13.22 -11.56
C ILE A 79 18.41 11.83 -11.67
N ILE A 80 17.65 10.78 -11.49
CA ILE A 80 18.18 9.40 -11.40
C ILE A 80 18.90 9.02 -12.69
N ILE A 81 18.29 9.28 -13.86
CA ILE A 81 18.86 8.87 -15.15
C ILE A 81 20.22 9.58 -15.43
N PRO A 82 20.36 10.91 -15.29
CA PRO A 82 21.65 11.57 -15.43
C PRO A 82 22.72 11.06 -14.44
N VAL A 83 22.34 10.85 -13.18
CA VAL A 83 23.29 10.34 -12.16
C VAL A 83 23.75 8.94 -12.51
N MET A 84 22.88 8.05 -12.90
CA MET A 84 23.25 6.70 -13.36
C MET A 84 24.14 6.76 -14.61
N ALA A 85 23.77 7.59 -15.57
CA ALA A 85 24.56 7.77 -16.80
C ALA A 85 25.96 8.30 -16.52
N LEU A 86 26.07 9.32 -15.65
CA LEU A 86 27.36 9.88 -15.22
C LEU A 86 28.20 8.86 -14.45
N THR A 87 27.57 8.08 -13.57
CA THR A 87 28.29 7.02 -12.83
C THR A 87 28.92 6.00 -13.78
N VAL A 88 28.17 5.49 -14.75
CA VAL A 88 28.67 4.55 -15.75
C VAL A 88 29.73 5.22 -16.62
N PHE A 89 29.50 6.47 -17.04
CA PHE A 89 30.43 7.24 -17.85
C PHE A 89 31.75 7.46 -17.13
N PHE A 90 31.76 7.87 -15.87
CA PHE A 90 32.98 8.07 -15.12
C PHE A 90 33.70 6.76 -14.82
N ALA A 91 32.98 5.68 -14.46
CA ALA A 91 33.57 4.36 -14.30
C ALA A 91 34.27 3.87 -15.57
N TRP A 92 33.70 4.18 -16.75
CA TRP A 92 34.32 3.84 -18.02
C TRP A 92 35.47 4.76 -18.39
N LYS A 93 35.33 6.10 -18.19
CA LYS A 93 36.34 7.12 -18.53
C LYS A 93 37.58 6.97 -17.67
N TYR A 94 37.42 6.79 -16.36
CA TYR A 94 38.54 6.74 -15.41
C TYR A 94 38.98 5.31 -15.04
N ARG A 95 38.64 4.31 -15.87
CA ARG A 95 39.11 2.95 -15.68
C ARG A 95 40.64 2.86 -15.76
N GLN A 96 41.27 1.98 -15.00
CA GLN A 96 42.72 1.79 -14.93
C GLN A 96 43.43 1.61 -16.29
N SER A 97 42.74 1.04 -17.28
CA SER A 97 43.27 0.82 -18.63
C SER A 97 43.25 2.07 -19.51
N ASN A 98 42.57 3.15 -19.13
CA ASN A 98 42.53 4.39 -19.87
C ASN A 98 43.65 5.32 -19.40
N LYS A 99 44.72 5.39 -20.21
CA LYS A 99 45.89 6.24 -19.91
C LYS A 99 45.77 7.69 -20.45
N GLU A 100 44.69 7.95 -21.19
CA GLU A 100 44.42 9.28 -21.75
C GLU A 100 43.58 10.17 -20.80
N ALA A 101 43.09 9.61 -19.72
CA ALA A 101 42.32 10.36 -18.74
C ALA A 101 43.25 11.28 -17.95
N GLU A 102 42.97 12.57 -18.01
CA GLU A 102 43.68 13.59 -17.22
C GLU A 102 43.36 13.41 -15.74
N TYR A 103 44.40 13.36 -14.93
CA TYR A 103 44.32 13.23 -13.47
C TYR A 103 44.59 14.56 -12.82
N GLU A 104 43.58 15.19 -12.20
CA GLU A 104 43.66 16.46 -11.49
C GLU A 104 43.53 16.22 -9.96
N PRO A 105 44.62 15.89 -9.26
CA PRO A 105 44.58 15.56 -7.83
C PRO A 105 44.13 16.71 -6.92
N ASN A 106 44.33 17.97 -7.39
CA ASN A 106 43.99 19.18 -6.63
C ASN A 106 42.57 19.73 -6.94
N TRP A 107 41.82 19.07 -7.81
CA TRP A 107 40.43 19.47 -8.11
C TRP A 107 39.48 18.99 -7.00
N HIS A 108 39.08 19.90 -6.13
CA HIS A 108 38.22 19.58 -4.97
C HIS A 108 37.03 20.53 -4.80
N HIS A 109 36.93 21.58 -5.65
CA HIS A 109 35.82 22.53 -5.56
C HIS A 109 35.46 23.12 -6.92
N SER A 110 34.16 23.27 -7.17
CA SER A 110 33.61 23.97 -8.34
C SER A 110 32.24 24.55 -8.01
N THR A 111 32.18 25.84 -7.76
CA THR A 111 30.94 26.57 -7.41
C THR A 111 29.81 26.35 -8.44
N ARG A 112 30.13 26.27 -9.73
CA ARG A 112 29.13 26.06 -10.78
C ARG A 112 28.47 24.67 -10.66
N LEU A 113 29.27 23.63 -10.45
CA LEU A 113 28.78 22.28 -10.27
C LEU A 113 27.97 22.17 -8.98
N GLU A 114 28.41 22.75 -7.90
CA GLU A 114 27.72 22.77 -6.63
C GLU A 114 26.35 23.43 -6.73
N VAL A 115 26.25 24.59 -7.36
CA VAL A 115 24.96 25.26 -7.58
C VAL A 115 24.00 24.36 -8.38
N ILE A 116 24.47 23.66 -9.42
CA ILE A 116 23.63 22.78 -10.23
C ILE A 116 23.19 21.56 -9.41
N ILE A 117 24.11 20.91 -8.70
CA ILE A 117 23.87 19.70 -7.92
C ILE A 117 22.88 19.95 -6.77
N TRP A 118 22.93 21.13 -6.17
CA TRP A 118 22.00 21.50 -5.09
C TRP A 118 20.67 22.06 -5.61
N SER A 119 20.70 22.88 -6.68
CA SER A 119 19.50 23.57 -7.18
C SER A 119 18.53 22.61 -7.87
N ALA A 120 19.00 21.62 -8.64
CA ALA A 120 18.13 20.72 -9.36
C ALA A 120 17.26 19.86 -8.43
N PRO A 121 17.79 19.17 -7.40
CA PRO A 121 16.97 18.47 -6.42
C PRO A 121 16.05 19.41 -5.63
N LEU A 122 16.53 20.60 -5.26
CA LEU A 122 15.71 21.57 -4.52
C LEU A 122 14.46 21.98 -5.31
N LEU A 123 14.61 22.30 -6.59
CA LEU A 123 13.47 22.65 -7.45
C LEU A 123 12.48 21.50 -7.59
N ILE A 124 12.98 20.26 -7.68
CA ILE A 124 12.10 19.09 -7.77
C ILE A 124 11.36 18.86 -6.44
N ILE A 125 12.02 19.04 -5.29
CA ILE A 125 11.36 18.93 -3.98
C ILE A 125 10.26 19.98 -3.84
N ILE A 126 10.50 21.23 -4.27
CA ILE A 126 9.50 22.29 -4.26
C ILE A 126 8.30 21.91 -5.15
N ALA A 127 8.57 21.42 -6.38
CA ALA A 127 7.52 20.97 -7.30
C ALA A 127 6.71 19.79 -6.73
N LEU A 128 7.39 18.76 -6.21
CA LEU A 128 6.73 17.62 -5.57
C LEU A 128 5.92 18.04 -4.34
N GLY A 129 6.45 18.94 -3.52
CA GLY A 129 5.75 19.48 -2.36
C GLY A 129 4.46 20.20 -2.75
N ALA A 130 4.48 21.01 -3.80
CA ALA A 130 3.29 21.70 -4.32
C ALA A 130 2.27 20.70 -4.87
N ILE A 131 2.71 19.70 -5.66
CA ILE A 131 1.83 18.64 -6.19
C ILE A 131 1.20 17.86 -5.04
N THR A 132 2.01 17.45 -4.04
CA THR A 132 1.52 16.71 -2.88
C THR A 132 0.50 17.51 -2.10
N TRP A 133 0.76 18.79 -1.84
CA TRP A 133 -0.18 19.66 -1.14
C TRP A 133 -1.54 19.72 -1.85
N VAL A 134 -1.55 20.01 -3.14
CA VAL A 134 -2.78 20.09 -3.93
C VAL A 134 -3.49 18.74 -3.96
N SER A 135 -2.78 17.66 -4.26
CA SER A 135 -3.39 16.32 -4.40
C SER A 135 -3.96 15.77 -3.09
N THR A 136 -3.33 16.05 -1.96
CA THR A 136 -3.83 15.63 -0.64
C THR A 136 -5.19 16.27 -0.34
N HIS A 137 -5.41 17.52 -0.74
CA HIS A 137 -6.69 18.19 -0.52
C HIS A 137 -7.74 17.84 -1.58
N THR A 138 -7.33 17.53 -2.81
CA THR A 138 -8.29 17.20 -3.89
C THR A 138 -8.72 15.75 -3.88
N LEU A 139 -7.86 14.83 -3.40
CA LEU A 139 -8.11 13.39 -3.34
C LEU A 139 -8.36 12.88 -1.91
N ASP A 140 -8.78 13.76 -1.01
CA ASP A 140 -9.20 13.36 0.33
C ASP A 140 -10.40 12.39 0.21
N PRO A 141 -10.31 11.15 0.74
CA PRO A 141 -11.38 10.17 0.65
C PRO A 141 -12.68 10.59 1.35
N TYR A 142 -12.60 11.51 2.33
CA TYR A 142 -13.75 12.05 3.05
C TYR A 142 -14.45 13.18 2.29
N ARG A 143 -13.81 13.75 1.27
CA ARG A 143 -14.40 14.81 0.45
C ARG A 143 -15.38 14.22 -0.55
N PRO A 144 -16.66 14.69 -0.58
CA PRO A 144 -17.60 14.31 -1.64
C PRO A 144 -17.03 14.62 -3.03
N LEU A 145 -17.37 13.78 -4.00
CA LEU A 145 -16.93 13.99 -5.38
C LEU A 145 -17.58 15.25 -5.96
N ASP A 146 -16.80 16.08 -6.62
CA ASP A 146 -17.25 17.26 -7.36
C ASP A 146 -17.36 16.97 -8.86
N ARG A 147 -16.82 15.84 -9.34
CA ARG A 147 -16.84 15.44 -10.75
C ARG A 147 -16.97 13.93 -10.92
N LEU A 148 -17.54 13.50 -12.03
CA LEU A 148 -17.63 12.11 -12.45
C LEU A 148 -16.37 11.68 -13.23
N ASP A 149 -15.85 12.59 -14.06
CA ASP A 149 -14.60 12.49 -14.80
C ASP A 149 -14.05 13.89 -15.13
N ALA A 150 -12.94 13.95 -15.88
CA ALA A 150 -12.28 15.20 -16.22
C ALA A 150 -13.18 16.24 -16.95
N SER A 151 -14.28 15.78 -17.56
CA SER A 151 -15.19 16.62 -18.38
C SER A 151 -16.59 16.81 -17.79
N ARG A 152 -16.99 15.98 -16.82
CA ARG A 152 -18.36 15.94 -16.29
C ARG A 152 -18.37 16.22 -14.79
N PRO A 153 -18.94 17.36 -14.34
CA PRO A 153 -19.14 17.61 -12.91
C PRO A 153 -20.28 16.75 -12.36
N VAL A 154 -20.27 16.50 -11.06
CA VAL A 154 -21.42 15.95 -10.34
C VAL A 154 -22.49 17.03 -10.25
N THR A 155 -23.71 16.72 -10.69
CA THR A 155 -24.87 17.63 -10.58
C THR A 155 -25.60 17.41 -9.26
N GLN A 156 -26.24 18.45 -8.73
CA GLN A 156 -26.97 18.38 -7.44
C GLN A 156 -28.13 17.37 -7.45
N ASP A 157 -28.67 17.07 -8.62
CA ASP A 157 -29.78 16.12 -8.80
C ASP A 157 -29.35 14.65 -8.76
N MET A 158 -28.01 14.37 -8.83
CA MET A 158 -27.50 13.03 -8.77
C MET A 158 -27.51 12.51 -7.32
N LYS A 159 -28.36 11.53 -7.06
CA LYS A 159 -28.36 10.83 -5.78
C LYS A 159 -27.21 9.83 -5.73
N PRO A 160 -26.25 9.97 -4.81
CA PRO A 160 -25.17 8.98 -4.67
C PRO A 160 -25.72 7.65 -4.14
N LEU A 161 -25.14 6.54 -4.59
CA LEU A 161 -25.39 5.21 -4.03
C LEU A 161 -24.64 5.06 -2.71
N THR A 162 -25.33 4.83 -1.61
CA THR A 162 -24.69 4.53 -0.33
C THR A 162 -24.48 3.03 -0.19
N VAL A 163 -23.24 2.64 0.13
CA VAL A 163 -22.88 1.24 0.42
C VAL A 163 -22.15 1.22 1.78
N GLU A 164 -22.72 0.49 2.71
CA GLU A 164 -22.13 0.26 4.02
C GLU A 164 -21.31 -1.05 3.96
N VAL A 165 -20.03 -0.95 4.28
CA VAL A 165 -19.04 -2.02 4.14
C VAL A 165 -18.55 -2.45 5.50
N VAL A 166 -18.66 -3.72 5.79
CA VAL A 166 -18.12 -4.31 7.02
C VAL A 166 -17.03 -5.31 6.68
N SER A 167 -15.83 -5.03 7.11
CA SER A 167 -14.73 -5.99 7.11
C SER A 167 -14.95 -7.00 8.24
N MET A 168 -15.03 -8.28 7.89
CA MET A 168 -15.23 -9.37 8.84
C MET A 168 -13.98 -10.28 8.88
N ASN A 169 -14.03 -11.36 9.64
CA ASN A 169 -12.96 -12.36 9.67
C ASN A 169 -12.85 -13.08 8.32
N TRP A 170 -12.01 -12.49 7.45
CA TRP A 170 -11.61 -12.89 6.09
C TRP A 170 -12.72 -12.89 5.04
N LYS A 171 -13.75 -12.06 5.21
CA LYS A 171 -14.82 -11.81 4.23
C LYS A 171 -15.28 -10.36 4.29
N TRP A 172 -15.99 -9.93 3.27
CA TRP A 172 -16.53 -8.58 3.14
C TRP A 172 -18.05 -8.64 3.06
N LEU A 173 -18.72 -7.89 3.92
CA LEU A 173 -20.16 -7.68 3.89
C LEU A 173 -20.46 -6.29 3.31
N PHE A 174 -21.37 -6.23 2.36
CA PHE A 174 -21.86 -5.01 1.71
C PHE A 174 -23.35 -4.88 1.98
N ILE A 175 -23.75 -3.78 2.59
CA ILE A 175 -25.13 -3.44 2.91
C ILE A 175 -25.54 -2.27 2.04
N TYR A 176 -26.71 -2.37 1.41
CA TYR A 176 -27.33 -1.32 0.63
C TYR A 176 -28.57 -0.82 1.38
N PRO A 177 -28.44 0.18 2.27
CA PRO A 177 -29.52 0.58 3.16
C PRO A 177 -30.76 1.08 2.42
N GLU A 178 -30.58 1.75 1.28
CA GLU A 178 -31.68 2.27 0.46
C GLU A 178 -32.43 1.19 -0.31
N LEU A 179 -31.79 0.05 -0.59
CA LEU A 179 -32.36 -1.08 -1.33
C LEU A 179 -32.84 -2.20 -0.41
N GLY A 180 -32.45 -2.15 0.87
CA GLY A 180 -32.79 -3.14 1.88
C GLY A 180 -32.18 -4.52 1.63
N ILE A 181 -31.02 -4.60 0.98
CA ILE A 181 -30.32 -5.85 0.67
C ILE A 181 -28.91 -5.86 1.22
N ALA A 182 -28.35 -7.06 1.40
CA ALA A 182 -26.93 -7.21 1.73
C ALA A 182 -26.29 -8.37 0.94
N THR A 183 -24.99 -8.27 0.71
CA THR A 183 -24.21 -9.29 -0.02
C THR A 183 -22.88 -9.55 0.63
N VAL A 184 -22.36 -10.77 0.50
CA VAL A 184 -21.04 -11.16 1.00
C VAL A 184 -20.12 -11.47 -0.17
N ASN A 185 -18.93 -10.91 -0.17
CA ASN A 185 -17.85 -11.09 -1.15
C ASN A 185 -18.23 -10.77 -2.62
N GLU A 186 -19.33 -10.10 -2.83
CA GLU A 186 -19.73 -9.54 -4.12
C GLU A 186 -20.44 -8.21 -3.90
N MET A 187 -20.16 -7.23 -4.75
CA MET A 187 -20.86 -5.95 -4.76
C MET A 187 -21.03 -5.45 -6.19
N ALA A 188 -22.03 -4.61 -6.41
CA ALA A 188 -22.29 -3.97 -7.69
C ALA A 188 -22.60 -2.49 -7.51
N ALA A 189 -22.32 -1.70 -8.55
CA ALA A 189 -22.74 -0.31 -8.62
C ALA A 189 -22.95 0.10 -10.08
N PRO A 190 -23.85 1.04 -10.36
CA PRO A 190 -24.01 1.58 -11.69
C PRO A 190 -22.83 2.48 -12.06
N VAL A 191 -22.44 2.44 -13.35
CA VAL A 191 -21.41 3.35 -13.87
C VAL A 191 -21.91 4.79 -13.86
N ASP A 192 -20.95 5.73 -13.70
CA ASP A 192 -21.18 7.17 -13.68
C ASP A 192 -22.15 7.65 -12.58
N VAL A 193 -22.29 6.85 -11.52
CA VAL A 193 -23.03 7.24 -10.32
C VAL A 193 -22.03 7.37 -9.16
N PRO A 194 -22.02 8.48 -8.40
CA PRO A 194 -21.20 8.61 -7.20
C PRO A 194 -21.54 7.52 -6.17
N ILE A 195 -20.53 6.89 -5.58
CA ILE A 195 -20.69 5.89 -4.54
C ILE A 195 -20.14 6.45 -3.23
N ASN A 196 -20.94 6.41 -2.19
CA ASN A 196 -20.56 6.80 -0.84
C ASN A 196 -20.38 5.53 0.00
N PHE A 197 -19.15 5.12 0.20
CA PHE A 197 -18.82 4.02 1.10
C PHE A 197 -18.72 4.52 2.53
N LYS A 198 -19.43 3.83 3.44
CA LYS A 198 -19.23 3.89 4.89
C LYS A 198 -18.62 2.58 5.33
N ILE A 199 -17.45 2.63 5.92
CA ILE A 199 -16.63 1.44 6.08
C ILE A 199 -16.28 1.26 7.54
N THR A 200 -16.46 0.05 8.07
CA THR A 200 -16.07 -0.35 9.41
C THR A 200 -15.51 -1.77 9.43
N SER A 201 -15.09 -2.23 10.58
CA SER A 201 -14.67 -3.62 10.80
C SER A 201 -15.40 -4.24 11.99
N SER A 202 -15.67 -5.52 11.92
CA SER A 202 -16.25 -6.28 13.03
C SER A 202 -15.24 -6.56 14.17
N SER A 203 -13.93 -6.57 13.86
CA SER A 203 -12.90 -6.97 14.83
C SER A 203 -11.51 -6.41 14.49
N ILE A 204 -10.83 -6.99 13.49
CA ILE A 204 -9.44 -6.68 13.13
C ILE A 204 -9.42 -5.59 12.07
N MET A 205 -8.45 -4.67 12.17
CA MET A 205 -8.20 -3.68 11.12
C MET A 205 -7.87 -4.34 9.79
N ASN A 206 -8.53 -3.89 8.75
CA ASN A 206 -8.31 -4.27 7.36
C ASN A 206 -8.19 -3.03 6.48
N SER A 207 -7.83 -3.19 5.22
CA SER A 207 -7.81 -2.10 4.24
C SER A 207 -8.73 -2.45 3.08
N PHE A 208 -9.79 -1.69 2.91
CA PHE A 208 -10.69 -1.80 1.76
C PHE A 208 -9.99 -1.23 0.53
N TYR A 209 -9.82 -2.03 -0.51
CA TYR A 209 -9.11 -1.61 -1.70
C TYR A 209 -9.68 -2.23 -2.98
N ILE A 210 -10.03 -1.34 -3.93
CA ILE A 210 -10.39 -1.67 -5.31
C ILE A 210 -9.47 -0.86 -6.22
N PRO A 211 -8.33 -1.41 -6.68
CA PRO A 211 -7.29 -0.65 -7.41
C PRO A 211 -7.78 0.07 -8.66
N ALA A 212 -8.83 -0.45 -9.32
CA ALA A 212 -9.41 0.15 -10.51
C ALA A 212 -10.32 1.34 -10.21
N LEU A 213 -10.79 1.50 -8.95
CA LEU A 213 -11.79 2.46 -8.54
C LEU A 213 -11.19 3.66 -7.80
N ALA A 214 -10.46 3.40 -6.72
CA ALA A 214 -9.89 4.42 -5.83
C ALA A 214 -8.72 3.86 -5.03
N GLY A 215 -8.09 4.71 -4.19
CA GLY A 215 -7.08 4.29 -3.20
C GLY A 215 -7.67 3.43 -2.09
N GLN A 216 -6.79 2.85 -1.30
CA GLN A 216 -7.20 2.07 -0.14
C GLN A 216 -7.63 2.97 1.03
N ILE A 217 -8.53 2.45 1.87
CA ILE A 217 -8.92 3.07 3.13
C ILE A 217 -9.02 2.02 4.24
N TYR A 218 -8.67 2.40 5.47
CA TYR A 218 -8.73 1.48 6.60
C TYR A 218 -10.17 1.24 7.06
N ALA A 219 -10.48 -0.03 7.31
CA ALA A 219 -11.66 -0.50 8.01
C ALA A 219 -11.26 -0.86 9.44
N MET A 220 -11.73 -0.11 10.43
CA MET A 220 -11.36 -0.26 11.84
C MET A 220 -12.59 -0.52 12.70
N ALA A 221 -12.45 -1.41 13.67
CA ALA A 221 -13.52 -1.68 14.64
C ALA A 221 -13.78 -0.44 15.50
N GLY A 222 -15.04 -0.14 15.77
CA GLY A 222 -15.43 1.01 16.59
C GLY A 222 -15.34 2.36 15.88
N MET A 223 -15.06 2.38 14.58
CA MET A 223 -14.94 3.60 13.77
C MET A 223 -15.65 3.46 12.43
N GLU A 224 -16.20 4.55 11.93
CA GLU A 224 -16.68 4.68 10.57
C GLU A 224 -15.68 5.49 9.74
N THR A 225 -15.17 4.93 8.66
CA THR A 225 -14.37 5.64 7.66
C THR A 225 -15.19 5.83 6.38
N LYS A 226 -14.89 6.88 5.61
CA LYS A 226 -15.67 7.25 4.41
C LYS A 226 -14.76 7.25 3.19
N LEU A 227 -15.29 6.73 2.09
CA LEU A 227 -14.64 6.79 0.79
C LEU A 227 -15.67 7.17 -0.26
N HIS A 228 -15.38 8.24 -1.00
CA HIS A 228 -16.18 8.66 -2.14
C HIS A 228 -15.47 8.25 -3.44
N ALA A 229 -16.20 7.54 -4.31
CA ALA A 229 -15.63 7.06 -5.57
C ALA A 229 -16.70 6.99 -6.67
N VAL A 230 -16.26 6.90 -7.91
CA VAL A 230 -17.12 6.68 -9.07
C VAL A 230 -16.43 5.71 -10.03
N ILE A 231 -17.19 4.75 -10.55
CA ILE A 231 -16.74 3.85 -11.61
C ILE A 231 -17.26 4.35 -12.95
N ASN A 232 -16.40 4.52 -13.94
CA ASN A 232 -16.77 5.08 -15.25
C ASN A 232 -16.81 4.05 -16.37
N LYS A 233 -16.35 2.83 -16.12
CA LYS A 233 -16.33 1.75 -17.12
C LYS A 233 -17.02 0.53 -16.60
N GLU A 234 -17.78 -0.13 -17.48
CA GLU A 234 -18.37 -1.43 -17.21
C GLU A 234 -17.26 -2.50 -17.08
N GLY A 235 -17.45 -3.45 -16.18
CA GLY A 235 -16.54 -4.55 -15.98
C GLY A 235 -16.63 -5.20 -14.60
N VAL A 236 -15.87 -6.26 -14.42
CA VAL A 236 -15.72 -6.94 -13.15
C VAL A 236 -14.34 -6.68 -12.60
N TYR A 237 -14.29 -6.07 -11.45
CA TYR A 237 -13.05 -5.64 -10.79
C TYR A 237 -12.82 -6.47 -9.53
N LYS A 238 -11.56 -6.73 -9.22
CA LYS A 238 -11.19 -7.39 -7.97
C LYS A 238 -11.00 -6.36 -6.87
N GLY A 239 -11.73 -6.52 -5.78
CA GLY A 239 -11.45 -5.86 -4.51
C GLY A 239 -10.85 -6.84 -3.52
N PHE A 240 -10.05 -6.35 -2.57
CA PHE A 240 -9.39 -7.20 -1.58
C PHE A 240 -8.96 -6.40 -0.36
N SER A 241 -8.59 -7.11 0.72
CA SER A 241 -7.93 -6.48 1.85
C SER A 241 -6.45 -6.23 1.52
N ALA A 242 -6.00 -4.99 1.67
CA ALA A 242 -4.60 -4.61 1.44
C ALA A 242 -3.75 -4.59 2.73
N ASN A 243 -4.30 -5.04 3.85
CA ASN A 243 -3.62 -5.16 5.14
C ASN A 243 -3.69 -6.60 5.64
N TYR A 244 -2.54 -7.17 5.98
CA TYR A 244 -2.47 -8.55 6.47
C TYR A 244 -3.26 -8.73 7.78
N SER A 245 -4.17 -9.70 7.80
CA SER A 245 -5.10 -9.94 8.91
C SER A 245 -5.16 -11.41 9.37
N GLY A 246 -4.12 -12.20 9.10
CA GLY A 246 -4.02 -13.57 9.58
C GLY A 246 -4.20 -14.65 8.49
N ALA A 247 -4.55 -15.86 8.91
CA ALA A 247 -4.47 -17.06 8.07
C ALA A 247 -5.35 -17.03 6.80
N GLY A 248 -6.54 -16.44 6.87
CA GLY A 248 -7.46 -16.35 5.73
C GLY A 248 -7.29 -15.10 4.86
N PHE A 249 -6.26 -14.29 5.12
CA PHE A 249 -6.01 -13.04 4.38
C PHE A 249 -5.91 -13.24 2.87
N SER A 250 -5.27 -14.31 2.41
CA SER A 250 -5.08 -14.59 0.98
C SER A 250 -6.38 -14.76 0.21
N ASP A 251 -7.43 -15.22 0.89
CA ASP A 251 -8.75 -15.48 0.31
C ASP A 251 -9.74 -14.32 0.56
N MET A 252 -9.33 -13.30 1.32
CA MET A 252 -10.15 -12.13 1.64
C MET A 252 -10.23 -11.17 0.46
N HIS A 253 -10.97 -11.56 -0.56
CA HIS A 253 -11.22 -10.77 -1.75
C HIS A 253 -12.68 -10.87 -2.19
N PHE A 254 -13.12 -9.91 -3.00
CA PHE A 254 -14.47 -9.84 -3.50
C PHE A 254 -14.51 -9.38 -4.96
N LYS A 255 -15.66 -9.55 -5.61
CA LYS A 255 -15.93 -9.04 -6.95
C LYS A 255 -16.71 -7.75 -6.87
N PHE A 256 -16.25 -6.74 -7.60
CA PHE A 256 -16.99 -5.51 -7.81
C PHE A 256 -17.46 -5.42 -9.26
N HIS A 257 -18.76 -5.35 -9.47
CA HIS A 257 -19.39 -5.24 -10.77
C HIS A 257 -19.76 -3.78 -11.06
N GLY A 258 -19.04 -3.14 -11.98
CA GLY A 258 -19.45 -1.88 -12.58
C GLY A 258 -20.35 -2.18 -13.78
N MET A 259 -21.60 -1.71 -13.78
CA MET A 259 -22.58 -2.07 -14.81
C MET A 259 -23.53 -0.91 -15.10
N LYS A 260 -24.30 -1.00 -16.19
CA LYS A 260 -25.34 0.00 -16.48
C LYS A 260 -26.44 -0.03 -15.43
N GLN A 261 -27.17 1.08 -15.30
CA GLN A 261 -28.28 1.17 -14.35
C GLN A 261 -29.30 0.02 -14.52
N ALA A 262 -29.70 -0.30 -15.75
CA ALA A 262 -30.67 -1.37 -15.99
C ALA A 262 -30.16 -2.76 -15.55
N ASP A 263 -28.88 -3.03 -15.73
CA ASP A 263 -28.26 -4.29 -15.32
C ASP A 263 -28.08 -4.33 -13.80
N PHE A 264 -27.81 -3.17 -13.17
CA PHE A 264 -27.77 -3.02 -11.73
C PHE A 264 -29.15 -3.29 -11.10
N ASP A 265 -30.22 -2.76 -11.69
CA ASP A 265 -31.58 -3.02 -11.22
C ASP A 265 -31.92 -4.53 -11.31
N GLN A 266 -31.52 -5.20 -12.40
CA GLN A 266 -31.66 -6.65 -12.53
C GLN A 266 -30.83 -7.42 -11.50
N TRP A 267 -29.60 -6.97 -11.21
CA TRP A 267 -28.77 -7.57 -10.18
C TRP A 267 -29.40 -7.44 -8.79
N VAL A 268 -30.01 -6.28 -8.49
CA VAL A 268 -30.74 -6.07 -7.23
C VAL A 268 -31.93 -7.03 -7.12
N GLU A 269 -32.71 -7.20 -8.19
CA GLU A 269 -33.81 -8.16 -8.20
C GLU A 269 -33.32 -9.59 -8.05
N LYS A 270 -32.19 -9.95 -8.65
CA LYS A 270 -31.54 -11.24 -8.44
C LYS A 270 -31.16 -11.44 -6.98
N VAL A 271 -30.51 -10.45 -6.33
CA VAL A 271 -30.12 -10.53 -4.91
C VAL A 271 -31.37 -10.75 -4.03
N LYS A 272 -32.48 -10.08 -4.35
CA LYS A 272 -33.75 -10.26 -3.62
C LYS A 272 -34.37 -11.64 -3.85
N SER A 273 -34.28 -12.19 -5.07
CA SER A 273 -34.85 -13.50 -5.40
C SER A 273 -34.05 -14.67 -4.83
N ASP A 274 -32.73 -14.56 -4.88
CA ASP A 274 -31.79 -15.61 -4.49
C ASP A 274 -31.36 -15.48 -3.01
N GLY A 275 -31.89 -14.48 -2.29
CA GLY A 275 -31.49 -14.18 -0.91
C GLY A 275 -31.91 -15.28 0.08
N GLU A 276 -31.00 -15.56 1.01
CA GLU A 276 -31.13 -16.57 2.07
C GLU A 276 -32.04 -16.12 3.24
N GLY A 277 -32.70 -14.97 3.11
CA GLY A 277 -33.55 -14.35 4.13
C GLY A 277 -33.00 -13.05 4.67
N ASP A 278 -33.53 -12.63 5.82
CA ASP A 278 -33.13 -11.36 6.45
C ASP A 278 -31.83 -11.51 7.22
N LEU A 279 -30.89 -10.58 7.00
CA LEU A 279 -29.68 -10.45 7.79
C LEU A 279 -29.99 -9.66 9.07
N ASP A 280 -30.49 -10.36 10.07
CA ASP A 280 -30.67 -9.83 11.41
C ASP A 280 -29.37 -9.92 12.24
N ARG A 281 -29.41 -9.44 13.49
CA ARG A 281 -28.22 -9.48 14.38
C ARG A 281 -27.78 -10.91 14.72
N ALA A 282 -28.70 -11.89 14.77
CA ALA A 282 -28.35 -13.28 15.09
C ALA A 282 -27.63 -13.94 13.90
N HIS A 283 -28.16 -13.80 12.68
CA HIS A 283 -27.50 -14.26 11.46
C HIS A 283 -26.15 -13.57 11.23
N TYR A 284 -26.06 -12.27 11.54
CA TYR A 284 -24.78 -11.56 11.47
C TYR A 284 -23.73 -12.15 12.43
N LEU A 285 -24.09 -12.50 13.66
CA LEU A 285 -23.15 -13.10 14.63
C LEU A 285 -22.65 -14.49 14.15
N ASP A 286 -23.49 -15.24 13.47
CA ASP A 286 -23.07 -16.50 12.83
C ASP A 286 -22.13 -16.24 11.65
N LEU A 287 -22.48 -15.29 10.78
CA LEU A 287 -21.64 -14.87 9.65
C LEU A 287 -20.30 -14.29 10.12
N ALA A 288 -20.24 -13.63 11.27
CA ALA A 288 -19.02 -13.04 11.82
C ALA A 288 -17.97 -14.06 12.29
N LYS A 289 -18.33 -15.35 12.39
CA LYS A 289 -17.38 -16.41 12.74
C LYS A 289 -16.28 -16.51 11.68
N PRO A 290 -15.02 -16.77 12.08
CA PRO A 290 -13.91 -16.90 11.14
C PRO A 290 -14.13 -18.03 10.13
N THR A 291 -14.06 -17.70 8.84
CA THR A 291 -14.09 -18.67 7.74
C THR A 291 -13.12 -18.25 6.66
N THR A 292 -12.54 -19.19 5.91
CA THR A 292 -11.65 -18.92 4.79
C THR A 292 -12.36 -19.24 3.47
N ALA A 293 -12.07 -18.47 2.43
CA ALA A 293 -12.67 -18.65 1.09
C ALA A 293 -14.20 -18.69 1.11
N GLU A 294 -14.81 -17.80 1.91
CA GLU A 294 -16.28 -17.73 2.02
C GLU A 294 -16.92 -17.50 0.66
N PRO A 295 -17.92 -18.29 0.26
CA PRO A 295 -18.67 -18.07 -0.97
C PRO A 295 -19.45 -16.75 -0.95
N VAL A 296 -20.03 -16.42 -2.10
CA VAL A 296 -20.95 -15.28 -2.20
C VAL A 296 -22.29 -15.67 -1.57
N HIS A 297 -22.79 -14.83 -0.67
CA HIS A 297 -24.12 -14.94 -0.08
C HIS A 297 -24.94 -13.68 -0.40
N TYR A 298 -26.24 -13.85 -0.53
CA TYR A 298 -27.20 -12.77 -0.73
C TYR A 298 -28.23 -12.76 0.38
N TYR A 299 -28.62 -11.58 0.81
CA TYR A 299 -29.67 -11.37 1.80
C TYR A 299 -30.72 -10.42 1.22
N ASN A 300 -31.98 -10.82 1.21
CA ASN A 300 -33.09 -10.05 0.65
C ASN A 300 -33.71 -9.04 1.62
N GLY A 301 -33.26 -9.07 2.89
CA GLY A 301 -33.56 -8.08 3.93
C GLY A 301 -32.36 -7.84 4.82
N VAL A 302 -32.32 -6.69 5.50
CA VAL A 302 -31.26 -6.34 6.46
C VAL A 302 -31.86 -5.49 7.59
N ASP A 303 -31.44 -5.77 8.84
CA ASP A 303 -31.81 -4.93 9.98
C ASP A 303 -31.28 -3.49 9.75
N PRO A 304 -32.15 -2.48 9.68
CA PRO A 304 -31.73 -1.10 9.39
C PRO A 304 -30.69 -0.52 10.35
N ASP A 305 -30.62 -1.04 11.57
CA ASP A 305 -29.68 -0.59 12.61
C ASP A 305 -28.42 -1.49 12.69
N LEU A 306 -28.31 -2.52 11.84
CA LEU A 306 -27.22 -3.49 11.90
C LEU A 306 -25.85 -2.81 11.76
N PHE A 307 -25.68 -1.96 10.76
CA PHE A 307 -24.40 -1.28 10.51
C PHE A 307 -23.99 -0.41 11.71
N ASN A 308 -24.94 0.35 12.26
CA ASN A 308 -24.71 1.18 13.44
C ASN A 308 -24.35 0.33 14.66
N ALA A 309 -25.00 -0.81 14.86
CA ALA A 309 -24.67 -1.76 15.92
C ALA A 309 -23.25 -2.37 15.75
N VAL A 310 -22.82 -2.61 14.52
CA VAL A 310 -21.44 -3.07 14.23
C VAL A 310 -20.42 -1.97 14.55
N VAL A 311 -20.66 -0.75 14.09
CA VAL A 311 -19.78 0.42 14.39
C VAL A 311 -19.66 0.61 15.92
N ASN A 312 -20.76 0.49 16.65
CA ASN A 312 -20.77 0.65 18.10
C ASN A 312 -20.42 -0.64 18.89
N MET A 313 -20.00 -1.71 18.19
CA MET A 313 -19.56 -2.98 18.79
C MET A 313 -20.62 -3.66 19.68
N CYS A 314 -21.91 -3.42 19.44
CA CYS A 314 -23.04 -3.92 20.23
C CYS A 314 -24.08 -4.70 19.41
N VAL A 315 -23.64 -5.44 18.38
CA VAL A 315 -24.51 -6.38 17.67
C VAL A 315 -25.07 -7.43 18.63
N ASP A 316 -24.24 -7.95 19.52
CA ASP A 316 -24.67 -8.75 20.64
C ASP A 316 -25.34 -7.83 21.68
N LYS A 317 -26.66 -8.01 21.83
CA LYS A 317 -27.49 -7.20 22.75
C LYS A 317 -27.10 -7.32 24.23
N SER A 318 -26.27 -8.29 24.59
CA SER A 318 -25.71 -8.40 25.95
C SER A 318 -24.60 -7.41 26.22
N LYS A 319 -24.05 -6.77 25.18
CA LYS A 319 -22.96 -5.80 25.27
C LYS A 319 -23.52 -4.39 25.16
N MET A 320 -23.03 -3.50 26.02
CA MET A 320 -23.31 -2.07 25.96
C MET A 320 -22.65 -1.47 24.71
N CYS A 321 -23.33 -0.58 24.03
CA CYS A 321 -22.80 0.10 22.88
C CYS A 321 -21.68 1.08 23.26
N MET A 322 -20.66 1.21 22.39
CA MET A 322 -19.49 2.04 22.67
C MET A 322 -19.86 3.52 22.85
N ASN A 323 -20.82 4.04 22.08
CA ASN A 323 -21.32 5.40 22.23
C ASN A 323 -22.00 5.62 23.60
N GLU A 324 -22.70 4.62 24.14
CA GLU A 324 -23.31 4.69 25.47
C GLU A 324 -22.23 4.69 26.56
N MET A 325 -21.21 3.83 26.43
CA MET A 325 -20.07 3.83 27.37
C MET A 325 -19.37 5.19 27.39
N MET A 326 -19.10 5.78 26.18
CA MET A 326 -18.48 7.11 26.09
C MET A 326 -19.34 8.21 26.72
N MET A 327 -20.68 8.14 26.58
CA MET A 327 -21.57 9.11 27.22
C MET A 327 -21.55 8.98 28.77
N ILE A 328 -21.52 7.75 29.30
CA ILE A 328 -21.43 7.51 30.74
C ILE A 328 -20.09 8.01 31.27
N ASP A 329 -18.98 7.71 30.58
CA ASP A 329 -17.66 8.18 30.98
C ASP A 329 -17.55 9.72 30.94
N ALA A 330 -18.13 10.35 29.92
CA ALA A 330 -18.18 11.81 29.83
C ALA A 330 -19.00 12.42 31.00
N GLN A 331 -20.11 11.80 31.37
CA GLN A 331 -20.93 12.24 32.53
C GLN A 331 -20.18 12.04 33.86
N ASN A 332 -19.53 10.90 34.01
CA ASN A 332 -18.75 10.61 35.24
C ASN A 332 -17.48 11.47 35.32
N GLY A 333 -16.82 11.76 34.18
CA GLY A 333 -15.66 12.66 34.12
C GLY A 333 -15.99 14.12 34.49
N HIS A 334 -17.23 14.57 34.26
CA HIS A 334 -17.69 15.89 34.72
C HIS A 334 -18.07 15.91 36.20
N ALA A 335 -18.40 14.76 36.82
CA ALA A 335 -18.69 14.65 38.23
C ALA A 335 -17.43 14.60 39.12
N GLY A 336 -16.28 14.24 38.57
CA GLY A 336 -14.96 14.27 39.19
C GLY A 336 -14.14 15.45 38.69
N GLY A 337 -14.46 16.66 39.16
CA GLY A 337 -13.75 17.89 38.76
C GLY A 337 -12.25 17.81 39.01
N MET A 338 -11.49 17.47 37.99
CA MET A 338 -10.08 17.86 37.89
C MET A 338 -10.03 19.33 37.46
N PRO A 339 -9.32 20.20 38.18
CA PRO A 339 -9.17 21.58 37.75
C PRO A 339 -8.39 21.61 36.45
N HIS A 340 -9.06 22.04 35.37
CA HIS A 340 -8.39 22.45 34.17
C HIS A 340 -7.44 23.60 34.51
N GLY A 341 -6.14 23.31 34.48
CA GLY A 341 -5.12 24.37 34.52
C GLY A 341 -5.36 25.32 33.33
N GLU A 342 -5.53 26.59 33.67
CA GLU A 342 -5.60 27.69 32.73
C GLU A 342 -4.41 27.61 31.80
N HIS A 343 -4.65 27.35 30.52
CA HIS A 343 -3.67 27.56 29.48
C HIS A 343 -3.49 29.07 29.31
N SER A 344 -2.49 29.59 30.05
CA SER A 344 -1.91 30.91 29.78
C SER A 344 -1.42 30.95 28.32
N GLN A 345 -1.82 32.00 27.62
CA GLN A 345 -1.39 32.31 26.28
C GLN A 345 0.14 32.27 26.19
N ALA A 346 0.67 31.39 25.38
CA ALA A 346 2.08 31.29 25.08
C ALA A 346 2.45 32.41 24.12
N GLY A 347 3.31 33.30 24.60
CA GLY A 347 4.04 34.27 23.78
C GLY A 347 5.03 33.59 22.85
N GLU A 348 5.35 34.28 21.76
CA GLU A 348 6.35 33.92 20.74
C GLU A 348 7.68 33.46 21.36
N PRO A 349 8.32 32.42 20.81
CA PRO A 349 9.70 32.12 21.16
C PRO A 349 10.68 32.86 20.27
N THR A 350 11.39 33.83 20.84
CA THR A 350 12.64 34.35 20.28
C THR A 350 13.71 33.27 20.39
N ALA A 351 14.40 33.06 19.26
CA ALA A 351 15.56 32.18 19.17
C ALA A 351 16.75 32.71 19.98
N ASP A 352 17.29 31.87 20.86
CA ASP A 352 18.68 32.04 21.34
C ASP A 352 19.37 30.68 21.26
N MET A 353 20.46 30.65 20.48
CA MET A 353 21.33 29.49 20.31
C MET A 353 22.45 29.58 21.37
N SER A 354 22.53 28.59 22.24
CA SER A 354 23.76 28.31 22.94
C SER A 354 24.12 26.83 22.88
N HIS A 355 25.32 26.59 22.34
CA HIS A 355 26.00 25.29 22.25
C HIS A 355 26.27 24.70 23.63
N GLY A 356 25.95 23.41 23.80
CA GLY A 356 26.35 22.56 24.91
C GLY A 356 26.73 21.17 24.40
N GLU A 357 28.06 20.91 24.38
CA GLU A 357 28.64 19.59 24.16
C GLU A 357 28.26 18.64 25.29
N HIS A 358 27.76 17.44 24.96
CA HIS A 358 27.85 16.30 25.86
C HIS A 358 28.20 15.02 25.08
N SER A 359 29.37 14.47 25.41
CA SER A 359 29.88 13.17 25.03
C SER A 359 29.03 12.01 25.60
N PRO A 360 28.99 10.86 24.93
CA PRO A 360 28.26 9.70 25.42
C PRO A 360 29.11 8.87 26.39
N GLU A 361 28.59 8.67 27.58
CA GLU A 361 29.13 7.75 28.59
C GLU A 361 28.57 6.34 28.39
N SER A 362 29.48 5.39 28.34
CA SER A 362 29.25 3.96 28.17
C SER A 362 28.76 3.31 29.46
N ALA A 363 27.66 2.54 29.41
CA ALA A 363 27.22 1.67 30.50
C ALA A 363 27.43 0.18 30.14
N PRO A 364 27.81 -0.67 31.11
CA PRO A 364 28.33 -2.01 30.85
C PRO A 364 27.25 -3.10 30.74
N MET A 365 27.54 -4.07 29.87
CA MET A 365 26.82 -5.32 29.71
C MET A 365 26.97 -6.23 30.93
N ALA A 366 25.88 -6.67 31.52
CA ALA A 366 25.84 -7.71 32.56
C ALA A 366 25.45 -9.05 31.95
N GLY A 367 26.23 -10.03 32.32
CA GLY A 367 26.34 -11.41 32.00
C GLY A 367 25.08 -12.24 31.70
N MET A 368 25.26 -13.05 30.71
CA MET A 368 24.47 -14.21 30.34
C MET A 368 25.08 -15.42 31.05
N SER A 369 24.33 -16.06 31.96
CA SER A 369 24.66 -17.35 32.50
C SER A 369 23.96 -18.47 31.74
N ASP A 370 24.75 -19.41 31.32
CA ASP A 370 24.48 -20.65 30.63
C ASP A 370 24.06 -21.72 31.66
N ASP A 371 22.99 -22.44 31.41
CA ASP A 371 22.68 -23.74 32.05
C ASP A 371 21.78 -24.53 31.09
N GLY A 372 22.25 -25.50 30.35
CA GLY A 372 22.40 -26.88 30.86
C GLY A 372 21.32 -27.77 30.26
N ALA A 373 21.70 -28.51 29.24
CA ALA A 373 20.99 -29.55 28.49
C ALA A 373 20.36 -30.65 29.33
N THR A 374 19.25 -31.25 28.84
CA THR A 374 19.11 -32.72 28.79
C THR A 374 18.14 -33.15 27.69
N ALA A 375 18.61 -33.99 26.84
CA ALA A 375 17.91 -34.74 25.80
C ALA A 375 17.18 -35.94 26.39
N GLN A 376 16.02 -36.31 25.84
CA GLN A 376 15.58 -37.69 25.74
C GLN A 376 14.62 -37.87 24.56
N LYS A 377 15.03 -38.75 23.66
CA LYS A 377 14.21 -39.49 22.67
C LYS A 377 13.80 -40.85 23.32
N PRO A 378 12.78 -41.57 22.87
CA PRO A 378 12.70 -42.10 21.52
C PRO A 378 11.54 -41.55 20.69
#